data_2ccf75da00cf2ff70878042128843d02
#
_entry.id   2ccf75da00cf2ff70878042128843d02
#
_cell.length_a   1.000
_cell.length_b   1.000
_cell.length_c   1.000
_cell.angle_alpha   90.00
_cell.angle_beta   90.00
_cell.angle_gamma   90.00
#
_symmetry.space_group_name_H-M   'P 1'
#
loop_
_entity.id
_entity.type
_entity.pdbx_description
1 polymer ?
#
loop_
_entity_poly.entity_id
_entity_poly.type
_entity_poly.pdbx_seq_one_letter_code
_entity_poly.pdbx_strand_id
1 'polypeptide(L)'
;GARLSEDASNDVLVLEAGRSDFRIDPLVHMPAALPFGIGNPMYDWRYETDPEPEMGGRRIYHARGKVLGGSSSINGMIFQRGNPMDYDRWAADPGMESWDYLHCLPYFKKMEALHLADGSNGGNAWRGGDGPLWLERGRAANPLFEAFFTAAEQAGFPRTSDVNGYRQEGFGPFDRNIRDSRRWSAARAYLHPAMRR
;
A
#
# COMPACT_ATOMS: atom_id res chain seq x y z
N GLY A 1 -7.57 7.17 -13.05
CA GLY A 1 -8.27 6.74 -14.27
C GLY A 1 -9.48 5.88 -13.98
N ALA A 2 -9.30 4.74 -13.27
CA ALA A 2 -10.33 3.70 -13.14
C ALA A 2 -11.68 4.22 -12.58
N ARG A 3 -11.66 5.00 -11.51
CA ARG A 3 -12.91 5.51 -10.88
C ARG A 3 -13.60 6.58 -11.72
N LEU A 4 -12.83 7.44 -12.38
CA LEU A 4 -13.43 8.47 -13.25
C LEU A 4 -14.08 7.84 -14.49
N SER A 5 -13.51 6.78 -15.05
CA SER A 5 -14.05 6.07 -16.22
C SER A 5 -15.20 5.09 -15.89
N GLU A 6 -15.66 5.02 -14.66
CA GLU A 6 -16.91 4.33 -14.28
C GLU A 6 -18.13 5.09 -14.85
N ASP A 7 -18.03 6.40 -14.95
CA ASP A 7 -19.01 7.23 -15.67
C ASP A 7 -18.63 7.27 -17.16
N ALA A 8 -19.52 6.72 -18.00
CA ALA A 8 -19.29 6.62 -19.44
C ALA A 8 -19.29 7.99 -20.15
N SER A 9 -19.70 9.07 -19.48
CA SER A 9 -19.61 10.43 -20.01
C SER A 9 -18.19 11.02 -19.93
N ASN A 10 -17.26 10.35 -19.20
CA ASN A 10 -15.91 10.83 -19.02
C ASN A 10 -14.93 10.10 -19.95
N ASP A 11 -14.27 10.83 -20.83
CA ASP A 11 -13.09 10.38 -21.54
C ASP A 11 -11.85 10.56 -20.65
N VAL A 12 -11.18 9.45 -20.30
CA VAL A 12 -10.06 9.47 -19.36
C VAL A 12 -8.77 9.03 -20.02
N LEU A 13 -7.82 9.95 -20.17
CA LEU A 13 -6.46 9.66 -20.64
C LEU A 13 -5.50 9.54 -19.44
N VAL A 14 -4.76 8.44 -19.37
CA VAL A 14 -3.69 8.23 -18.38
C VAL A 14 -2.34 8.33 -19.08
N LEU A 15 -1.52 9.30 -18.67
CA LEU A 15 -0.16 9.49 -19.18
C LEU A 15 0.85 8.90 -18.20
N GLU A 16 1.74 8.03 -18.69
CA GLU A 16 2.85 7.45 -17.95
C GLU A 16 4.14 7.61 -18.75
N ALA A 17 5.16 8.20 -18.14
CA ALA A 17 6.45 8.43 -18.82
C ALA A 17 7.35 7.18 -18.82
N GLY A 18 7.07 6.24 -17.92
CA GLY A 18 7.83 5.00 -17.80
C GLY A 18 7.32 3.90 -18.73
N ARG A 19 7.90 2.73 -18.55
CA ARG A 19 7.55 1.56 -19.34
C ARG A 19 6.22 0.92 -18.87
N SER A 20 5.65 0.07 -19.71
CA SER A 20 4.54 -0.80 -19.33
C SER A 20 4.99 -1.80 -18.26
N ASP A 21 4.07 -2.20 -17.37
CA ASP A 21 4.22 -3.31 -16.44
C ASP A 21 3.98 -4.66 -17.13
N PHE A 22 4.84 -5.02 -18.10
CA PHE A 22 4.70 -6.25 -18.86
C PHE A 22 4.48 -7.47 -17.97
N ARG A 23 3.54 -8.34 -18.35
CA ARG A 23 3.13 -9.51 -17.55
C ARG A 23 4.28 -10.42 -17.12
N ILE A 24 5.34 -10.46 -17.89
CA ILE A 24 6.52 -11.31 -17.66
C ILE A 24 7.69 -10.56 -17.03
N ASP A 25 7.52 -9.29 -16.61
CA ASP A 25 8.59 -8.49 -16.02
C ASP A 25 8.84 -8.90 -14.55
N PRO A 26 9.93 -9.66 -14.25
CA PRO A 26 10.17 -10.14 -12.90
C PRO A 26 10.50 -9.02 -11.93
N LEU A 27 11.10 -7.90 -12.38
CA LEU A 27 11.48 -6.79 -11.50
C LEU A 27 10.25 -6.03 -10.97
N VAL A 28 9.14 -6.09 -11.71
CA VAL A 28 7.87 -5.50 -11.27
C VAL A 28 7.04 -6.50 -10.48
N HIS A 29 6.93 -7.76 -10.96
CA HIS A 29 5.92 -8.68 -10.45
C HIS A 29 6.41 -9.65 -9.39
N MET A 30 7.69 -10.00 -9.36
CA MET A 30 8.24 -10.94 -8.38
C MET A 30 8.57 -10.22 -7.07
N PRO A 31 7.91 -10.54 -5.93
CA PRO A 31 8.16 -9.86 -4.67
C PRO A 31 9.63 -9.88 -4.22
N ALA A 32 10.33 -11.00 -4.45
CA ALA A 32 11.74 -11.14 -4.11
C ALA A 32 12.66 -10.23 -4.96
N ALA A 33 12.19 -9.69 -6.08
CA ALA A 33 12.95 -8.77 -6.92
C ALA A 33 12.86 -7.30 -6.46
N LEU A 34 12.18 -7.01 -5.36
CA LEU A 34 12.03 -5.66 -4.81
C LEU A 34 13.32 -4.82 -4.80
N PRO A 35 14.50 -5.33 -4.36
CA PRO A 35 15.72 -4.53 -4.29
C PRO A 35 16.23 -4.06 -5.66
N PHE A 36 15.83 -4.71 -6.74
CA PHE A 36 16.35 -4.44 -8.08
C PHE A 36 15.57 -3.40 -8.88
N GLY A 37 14.36 -3.07 -8.44
CA GLY A 37 13.53 -2.02 -9.05
C GLY A 37 13.92 -0.62 -8.57
N ILE A 38 14.21 -0.49 -7.28
CA ILE A 38 14.64 0.76 -6.65
C ILE A 38 16.06 1.10 -7.09
N GLY A 39 16.28 2.35 -7.50
CA GLY A 39 17.57 2.83 -8.03
C GLY A 39 17.82 2.46 -9.49
N ASN A 40 17.04 1.58 -10.09
CA ASN A 40 17.15 1.23 -11.49
C ASN A 40 16.50 2.31 -12.39
N PRO A 41 17.24 3.02 -13.25
CA PRO A 41 16.72 4.12 -14.06
C PRO A 41 15.61 3.71 -15.05
N MET A 42 15.44 2.41 -15.32
CA MET A 42 14.34 1.90 -16.15
C MET A 42 13.00 1.87 -15.40
N TYR A 43 13.02 1.87 -14.05
CA TYR A 43 11.83 1.73 -13.20
C TYR A 43 11.69 2.84 -12.17
N ASP A 44 12.72 3.68 -11.99
CA ASP A 44 12.82 4.67 -10.92
C ASP A 44 13.29 6.01 -11.46
N TRP A 45 12.59 7.10 -11.09
CA TRP A 45 12.96 8.47 -11.40
C TRP A 45 14.25 8.90 -10.71
N ARG A 46 14.59 8.28 -9.58
CA ARG A 46 15.80 8.56 -8.81
C ARG A 46 15.90 10.04 -8.36
N TYR A 47 14.79 10.58 -7.88
CA TYR A 47 14.81 11.95 -7.35
C TYR A 47 15.69 12.06 -6.10
N GLU A 48 16.24 13.23 -5.89
CA GLU A 48 16.94 13.61 -4.67
C GLU A 48 16.39 14.94 -4.16
N THR A 49 16.43 15.14 -2.83
CA THR A 49 16.11 16.46 -2.24
C THR A 49 17.17 17.48 -2.60
N ASP A 50 16.87 18.75 -2.39
CA ASP A 50 17.92 19.73 -2.19
C ASP A 50 18.74 19.40 -0.94
N PRO A 51 19.96 19.95 -0.79
CA PRO A 51 20.74 19.73 0.41
C PRO A 51 19.97 20.13 1.67
N GLU A 52 19.86 19.20 2.63
CA GLU A 52 19.16 19.43 3.89
C GLU A 52 20.14 19.96 4.96
N PRO A 53 20.06 21.23 5.35
CA PRO A 53 21.01 21.83 6.30
C PRO A 53 21.07 21.10 7.62
N GLU A 54 19.90 20.73 8.19
CA GLU A 54 19.77 20.04 9.48
C GLU A 54 20.27 18.58 9.42
N MET A 55 20.56 18.08 8.24
CA MET A 55 21.13 16.75 8.02
C MET A 55 22.57 16.79 7.50
N GLY A 56 23.31 17.86 7.82
CA GLY A 56 24.70 18.04 7.40
C GLY A 56 24.87 18.26 5.91
N GLY A 57 23.92 18.89 5.25
CA GLY A 57 23.96 19.19 3.82
C GLY A 57 23.74 17.99 2.91
N ARG A 58 23.25 16.85 3.44
CA ARG A 58 23.00 15.65 2.63
C ARG A 58 21.84 15.86 1.68
N ARG A 59 21.95 15.28 0.48
CA ARG A 59 20.82 15.02 -0.40
C ARG A 59 20.22 13.66 -0.05
N ILE A 60 18.90 13.60 0.02
CA ILE A 60 18.18 12.39 0.39
C ILE A 60 17.53 11.83 -0.87
N TYR A 61 17.86 10.59 -1.19
CA TYR A 61 17.29 9.87 -2.31
C TYR A 61 15.82 9.52 -2.06
N HIS A 62 14.97 9.81 -3.06
CA HIS A 62 13.55 9.51 -3.06
C HIS A 62 13.17 8.65 -4.26
N ALA A 63 13.02 7.36 -4.04
CA ALA A 63 12.51 6.46 -5.07
C ALA A 63 11.08 6.85 -5.50
N ARG A 64 10.85 6.93 -6.80
CA ARG A 64 9.52 7.09 -7.41
C ARG A 64 9.44 6.25 -8.66
N GLY A 65 8.39 5.41 -8.75
CA GLY A 65 8.23 4.51 -9.89
C GLY A 65 8.06 5.25 -11.21
N LYS A 66 8.85 4.84 -12.20
CA LYS A 66 8.81 5.24 -13.62
C LYS A 66 8.36 4.05 -14.45
N VAL A 67 7.14 3.62 -14.21
CA VAL A 67 6.53 2.42 -14.79
C VAL A 67 5.03 2.49 -14.60
N LEU A 68 4.26 1.82 -15.44
CA LEU A 68 2.80 1.76 -15.30
C LEU A 68 2.43 1.25 -13.89
N GLY A 69 1.58 2.01 -13.19
CA GLY A 69 1.28 1.79 -11.77
C GLY A 69 2.13 2.63 -10.81
N GLY A 70 3.14 3.38 -11.32
CA GLY A 70 3.97 4.28 -10.55
C GLY A 70 4.70 3.57 -9.41
N SER A 71 4.81 4.25 -8.25
CA SER A 71 5.51 3.70 -7.09
C SER A 71 4.89 2.41 -6.52
N SER A 72 3.62 2.10 -6.81
CA SER A 72 3.04 0.82 -6.43
C SER A 72 3.68 -0.38 -7.14
N SER A 73 4.36 -0.14 -8.26
CA SER A 73 5.07 -1.16 -9.05
C SER A 73 6.49 -1.42 -8.55
N ILE A 74 7.05 -0.57 -7.66
CA ILE A 74 8.40 -0.72 -7.09
C ILE A 74 8.46 -0.65 -5.56
N ASN A 75 7.36 -0.35 -4.85
CA ASN A 75 7.33 -0.25 -3.39
C ASN A 75 7.53 -1.60 -2.68
N GLY A 76 7.66 -1.57 -1.34
CA GLY A 76 7.84 -2.75 -0.48
C GLY A 76 6.60 -3.64 -0.32
N MET A 77 5.50 -3.35 -1.00
CA MET A 77 4.23 -4.12 -0.93
C MET A 77 3.59 -4.16 0.46
N ILE A 78 4.04 -3.39 1.41
CA ILE A 78 3.42 -3.26 2.72
C ILE A 78 2.20 -2.34 2.60
N PHE A 79 1.07 -2.80 3.11
CA PHE A 79 -0.15 -2.00 3.20
C PHE A 79 -0.35 -1.51 4.63
N GLN A 80 -0.40 -0.21 4.80
CA GLN A 80 -0.64 0.46 6.08
C GLN A 80 -1.57 1.65 5.85
N ARG A 81 -2.63 1.76 6.66
CA ARG A 81 -3.47 2.95 6.74
C ARG A 81 -2.84 3.98 7.66
N GLY A 82 -3.17 5.25 7.49
CA GLY A 82 -2.86 6.29 8.46
C GLY A 82 -3.53 6.04 9.80
N ASN A 83 -3.00 6.65 10.86
CA ASN A 83 -3.60 6.57 12.19
C ASN A 83 -4.95 7.32 12.21
N PRO A 84 -6.01 6.77 12.81
CA PRO A 84 -7.31 7.46 12.95
C PRO A 84 -7.21 8.88 13.49
N MET A 85 -6.36 9.10 14.49
CA MET A 85 -6.16 10.42 15.10
C MET A 85 -5.55 11.46 14.14
N ASP A 86 -4.84 11.05 13.08
CA ASP A 86 -4.35 11.99 12.08
C ASP A 86 -5.50 12.53 11.22
N TYR A 87 -6.45 11.68 10.87
CA TYR A 87 -7.65 12.09 10.14
C TYR A 87 -8.57 12.95 11.00
N ASP A 88 -8.76 12.58 12.27
CA ASP A 88 -9.57 13.35 13.21
C ASP A 88 -8.95 14.74 13.46
N ARG A 89 -7.62 14.84 13.47
CA ARG A 89 -6.91 16.13 13.55
C ARG A 89 -7.14 16.96 12.29
N TRP A 90 -7.12 16.38 11.10
CA TRP A 90 -7.44 17.10 9.86
C TRP A 90 -8.88 17.60 9.85
N ALA A 91 -9.82 16.78 10.33
CA ALA A 91 -11.24 17.14 10.42
C ALA A 91 -11.51 18.31 11.37
N ALA A 92 -10.57 18.66 12.26
CA ALA A 92 -10.67 19.82 13.12
C ALA A 92 -10.44 21.15 12.39
N ASP A 93 -9.87 21.14 11.19
CA ASP A 93 -9.65 22.33 10.38
C ASP A 93 -10.96 22.73 9.66
N PRO A 94 -11.28 24.05 9.59
CA PRO A 94 -12.50 24.52 8.93
C PRO A 94 -12.60 24.06 7.47
N GLY A 95 -13.73 23.44 7.11
CA GLY A 95 -14.00 22.91 5.78
C GLY A 95 -13.45 21.49 5.55
N MET A 96 -12.85 20.86 6.57
CA MET A 96 -12.31 19.51 6.51
C MET A 96 -13.10 18.49 7.34
N GLU A 97 -14.29 18.84 7.82
CA GLU A 97 -15.09 18.05 8.77
C GLU A 97 -15.41 16.63 8.28
N SER A 98 -15.48 16.45 6.96
CA SER A 98 -15.72 15.14 6.33
C SER A 98 -14.47 14.26 6.19
N TRP A 99 -13.31 14.70 6.71
CA TRP A 99 -12.05 13.96 6.63
C TRP A 99 -11.70 13.20 7.91
N ASP A 100 -12.59 13.14 8.91
CA ASP A 100 -12.38 12.27 10.05
C ASP A 100 -12.27 10.79 9.63
N TYR A 101 -11.75 9.96 10.52
CA TYR A 101 -11.48 8.57 10.19
C TYR A 101 -12.75 7.80 9.80
N LEU A 102 -13.88 8.07 10.45
CA LEU A 102 -15.13 7.33 10.17
C LEU A 102 -15.73 7.70 8.82
N HIS A 103 -15.58 8.94 8.36
CA HIS A 103 -15.95 9.34 7.00
C HIS A 103 -14.98 8.76 5.95
N CYS A 104 -13.70 8.59 6.28
CA CYS A 104 -12.69 7.99 5.41
C CYS A 104 -12.78 6.46 5.34
N LEU A 105 -13.24 5.80 6.40
CA LEU A 105 -13.28 4.34 6.53
C LEU A 105 -14.02 3.62 5.39
N PRO A 106 -15.20 4.07 4.91
CA PRO A 106 -15.87 3.45 3.77
C PRO A 106 -15.03 3.39 2.51
N TYR A 107 -14.19 4.40 2.27
CA TYR A 107 -13.29 4.47 1.12
C TYR A 107 -12.11 3.51 1.26
N PHE A 108 -11.54 3.37 2.46
CA PHE A 108 -10.55 2.32 2.74
C PHE A 108 -11.12 0.94 2.49
N LYS A 109 -12.31 0.66 3.01
CA LYS A 109 -13.01 -0.62 2.79
C LYS A 109 -13.33 -0.86 1.31
N LYS A 110 -13.80 0.15 0.58
CA LYS A 110 -14.08 0.08 -0.86
C LYS A 110 -12.82 -0.23 -1.69
N MET A 111 -11.64 0.15 -1.19
CA MET A 111 -10.38 -0.04 -1.89
C MET A 111 -9.85 -1.47 -1.77
N GLU A 112 -9.96 -2.10 -0.61
CA GLU A 112 -9.23 -3.32 -0.25
C GLU A 112 -10.08 -4.59 -0.29
N ALA A 113 -9.42 -5.70 -0.62
CA ALA A 113 -9.91 -7.07 -0.40
C ALA A 113 -8.89 -7.81 0.47
N LEU A 114 -9.15 -7.87 1.78
CA LEU A 114 -8.27 -8.55 2.73
C LEU A 114 -8.49 -10.06 2.70
N HIS A 115 -7.40 -10.80 2.56
CA HIS A 115 -7.34 -12.25 2.71
C HIS A 115 -6.44 -12.61 3.89
N LEU A 116 -6.96 -13.40 4.81
CA LEU A 116 -6.24 -13.86 6.00
C LEU A 116 -5.19 -14.91 5.64
N ALA A 117 -4.33 -15.26 6.59
CA ALA A 117 -3.22 -16.21 6.36
C ALA A 117 -3.66 -17.62 5.94
N ASP A 118 -4.89 -18.02 6.24
CA ASP A 118 -5.55 -19.25 5.81
C ASP A 118 -6.26 -19.14 4.44
N GLY A 119 -6.24 -17.94 3.84
CA GLY A 119 -6.89 -17.63 2.58
C GLY A 119 -8.36 -17.22 2.70
N SER A 120 -8.94 -17.23 3.89
CA SER A 120 -10.31 -16.77 4.11
C SER A 120 -10.45 -15.24 3.91
N ASN A 121 -11.68 -14.80 3.63
CA ASN A 121 -12.00 -13.38 3.51
C ASN A 121 -11.90 -12.70 4.88
N GLY A 122 -11.10 -11.65 4.99
CA GLY A 122 -10.86 -10.88 6.21
C GLY A 122 -11.74 -9.64 6.38
N GLY A 123 -12.74 -9.44 5.49
CA GLY A 123 -13.66 -8.31 5.58
C GLY A 123 -14.46 -8.31 6.87
N ASN A 124 -14.59 -7.12 7.49
CA ASN A 124 -15.33 -6.94 8.75
C ASN A 124 -15.77 -5.48 8.91
N ALA A 125 -16.15 -5.05 10.12
CA ALA A 125 -16.56 -3.66 10.38
C ALA A 125 -15.47 -2.63 9.98
N TRP A 126 -14.20 -2.98 10.10
CA TRP A 126 -13.05 -2.10 9.88
C TRP A 126 -12.30 -2.37 8.57
N ARG A 127 -12.47 -3.54 7.96
CA ARG A 127 -11.72 -4.00 6.79
C ARG A 127 -12.64 -4.32 5.61
N GLY A 128 -12.18 -4.02 4.40
CA GLY A 128 -12.85 -4.42 3.17
C GLY A 128 -12.48 -5.86 2.76
N GLY A 129 -13.44 -6.56 2.14
CA GLY A 129 -13.26 -7.96 1.71
C GLY A 129 -13.41 -8.19 0.21
N ASP A 130 -13.78 -7.15 -0.58
CA ASP A 130 -14.18 -7.29 -2.00
C ASP A 130 -13.67 -6.18 -2.91
N GLY A 131 -12.82 -5.28 -2.39
CA GLY A 131 -12.24 -4.20 -3.19
C GLY A 131 -11.21 -4.69 -4.22
N PRO A 132 -10.81 -3.81 -5.15
CA PRO A 132 -9.89 -4.17 -6.23
C PRO A 132 -8.45 -4.40 -5.78
N LEU A 133 -8.03 -3.80 -4.66
CA LEU A 133 -6.69 -3.96 -4.11
C LEU A 133 -6.63 -5.21 -3.25
N TRP A 134 -6.10 -6.29 -3.82
CA TRP A 134 -5.87 -7.54 -3.10
C TRP A 134 -4.80 -7.37 -2.03
N LEU A 135 -5.13 -7.75 -0.81
CA LEU A 135 -4.23 -7.77 0.34
C LEU A 135 -4.18 -9.17 0.94
N GLU A 136 -2.97 -9.63 1.22
CA GLU A 136 -2.69 -10.91 1.84
C GLU A 136 -2.06 -10.68 3.21
N ARG A 137 -2.65 -11.23 4.28
CA ARG A 137 -2.06 -11.22 5.62
C ARG A 137 -0.80 -12.06 5.65
N GLY A 138 0.33 -11.47 6.09
CA GLY A 138 1.57 -12.19 6.28
C GLY A 138 1.42 -13.31 7.33
N ARG A 139 1.99 -14.48 7.04
CA ARG A 139 1.90 -15.64 7.96
C ARG A 139 2.77 -15.48 9.20
N ALA A 140 3.82 -14.66 9.14
CA ALA A 140 4.84 -14.51 10.20
C ALA A 140 5.33 -15.89 10.74
N ALA A 141 5.53 -16.85 9.83
CA ALA A 141 5.79 -18.25 10.19
C ALA A 141 7.25 -18.54 10.60
N ASN A 142 8.17 -17.60 10.39
CA ASN A 142 9.53 -17.79 10.86
C ASN A 142 9.57 -17.69 12.40
N PRO A 143 10.22 -18.63 13.12
CA PRO A 143 10.28 -18.61 14.59
C PRO A 143 10.80 -17.29 15.20
N LEU A 144 11.61 -16.54 14.46
CA LEU A 144 12.09 -15.22 14.90
C LEU A 144 10.96 -14.19 15.04
N PHE A 145 9.86 -14.31 14.31
CA PHE A 145 8.70 -13.41 14.49
C PHE A 145 8.03 -13.64 15.84
N GLU A 146 7.85 -14.89 16.25
CA GLU A 146 7.26 -15.18 17.55
C GLU A 146 8.16 -14.72 18.70
N ALA A 147 9.46 -14.95 18.58
CA ALA A 147 10.45 -14.44 19.54
C ALA A 147 10.42 -12.91 19.62
N PHE A 148 10.31 -12.23 18.49
CA PHE A 148 10.22 -10.76 18.42
C PHE A 148 8.91 -10.25 19.05
N PHE A 149 7.76 -10.85 18.74
CA PHE A 149 6.48 -10.45 19.32
C PHE A 149 6.45 -10.67 20.84
N THR A 150 7.00 -11.80 21.30
CA THR A 150 7.13 -12.09 22.74
C THR A 150 8.03 -11.05 23.43
N ALA A 151 9.16 -10.70 22.82
CA ALA A 151 10.06 -9.68 23.37
C ALA A 151 9.37 -8.32 23.44
N ALA A 152 8.55 -7.95 22.44
CA ALA A 152 7.76 -6.73 22.47
C ALA A 152 6.75 -6.71 23.64
N GLU A 153 6.03 -7.81 23.87
CA GLU A 153 5.12 -7.95 25.01
C GLU A 153 5.86 -7.86 26.36
N GLN A 154 7.03 -8.47 26.49
CA GLN A 154 7.88 -8.37 27.68
C GLN A 154 8.38 -6.94 27.91
N ALA A 155 8.56 -6.17 26.86
CA ALA A 155 8.92 -4.74 26.92
C ALA A 155 7.70 -3.82 27.17
N GLY A 156 6.50 -4.37 27.36
CA GLY A 156 5.28 -3.61 27.65
C GLY A 156 4.52 -3.11 26.43
N PHE A 157 4.89 -3.55 25.21
CA PHE A 157 4.17 -3.18 23.99
C PHE A 157 3.07 -4.22 23.67
N PRO A 158 1.87 -3.78 23.26
CA PRO A 158 0.80 -4.70 22.95
C PRO A 158 1.04 -5.49 21.67
N ARG A 159 0.49 -6.69 21.60
CA ARG A 159 0.33 -7.45 20.37
C ARG A 159 -0.98 -7.06 19.69
N THR A 160 -0.98 -6.93 18.37
CA THR A 160 -2.20 -6.72 17.58
C THR A 160 -2.33 -7.80 16.50
N SER A 161 -3.56 -8.23 16.27
CA SER A 161 -3.88 -9.17 15.19
C SER A 161 -4.09 -8.46 13.84
N ASP A 162 -4.29 -7.13 13.86
CA ASP A 162 -4.54 -6.33 12.66
C ASP A 162 -4.07 -4.88 12.82
N VAL A 163 -2.93 -4.56 12.22
CA VAL A 163 -2.32 -3.22 12.22
C VAL A 163 -3.14 -2.17 11.45
N ASN A 164 -4.19 -2.58 10.73
CA ASN A 164 -5.11 -1.71 10.00
C ASN A 164 -6.57 -1.83 10.49
N GLY A 165 -6.80 -2.58 11.57
CA GLY A 165 -8.11 -2.81 12.17
C GLY A 165 -8.53 -1.73 13.17
N TYR A 166 -9.40 -2.12 14.10
CA TYR A 166 -9.88 -1.22 15.17
C TYR A 166 -8.74 -0.68 16.04
N ARG A 167 -7.77 -1.55 16.39
CA ARG A 167 -6.61 -1.18 17.20
C ARG A 167 -5.35 -1.36 16.36
N GLN A 168 -4.81 -0.27 15.85
CA GLN A 168 -3.61 -0.30 15.00
C GLN A 168 -2.32 -0.44 15.81
N GLU A 169 -2.29 0.13 17.02
CA GLU A 169 -1.09 0.11 17.86
C GLU A 169 -0.76 -1.30 18.34
N GLY A 170 0.48 -1.67 18.17
CA GLY A 170 1.01 -2.95 18.59
C GLY A 170 1.88 -3.63 17.55
N PHE A 171 2.40 -4.80 17.92
CA PHE A 171 3.22 -5.64 17.06
C PHE A 171 2.38 -6.76 16.45
N GLY A 172 2.48 -6.94 15.15
CA GLY A 172 1.72 -7.96 14.44
C GLY A 172 2.16 -8.12 12.99
N PRO A 173 1.64 -9.13 12.28
CA PRO A 173 1.95 -9.34 10.86
C PRO A 173 1.35 -8.24 9.99
N PHE A 174 2.10 -7.81 8.98
CA PHE A 174 1.63 -6.85 7.98
C PHE A 174 0.75 -7.50 6.91
N ASP A 175 -0.18 -6.71 6.38
CA ASP A 175 -0.85 -7.01 5.13
C ASP A 175 0.03 -6.58 3.95
N ARG A 176 -0.01 -7.37 2.88
CA ARG A 176 0.81 -7.15 1.69
C ARG A 176 -0.07 -7.11 0.44
N ASN A 177 0.19 -6.18 -0.46
CA ASN A 177 -0.45 -6.19 -1.77
C ASN A 177 0.24 -7.19 -2.71
N ILE A 178 0.06 -8.46 -2.38
CA ILE A 178 0.52 -9.63 -3.12
C ILE A 178 -0.68 -10.53 -3.39
N ARG A 179 -0.78 -11.06 -4.61
CA ARG A 179 -1.77 -12.05 -5.03
C ARG A 179 -1.10 -13.11 -5.88
N ASP A 180 -1.34 -14.37 -5.59
CA ASP A 180 -0.76 -15.51 -6.33
C ASP A 180 0.77 -15.37 -6.49
N SER A 181 1.46 -15.07 -5.39
CA SER A 181 2.92 -14.82 -5.33
C SER A 181 3.42 -13.68 -6.23
N ARG A 182 2.55 -12.77 -6.64
CA ARG A 182 2.86 -11.61 -7.49
C ARG A 182 2.43 -10.31 -6.83
N ARG A 183 3.22 -9.26 -7.03
CA ARG A 183 2.84 -7.89 -6.67
C ARG A 183 1.48 -7.54 -7.27
N TRP A 184 0.61 -6.97 -6.45
CA TRP A 184 -0.68 -6.42 -6.87
C TRP A 184 -0.61 -4.90 -6.86
N SER A 185 -0.04 -4.34 -7.94
CA SER A 185 0.14 -2.89 -8.13
C SER A 185 -1.19 -2.18 -8.40
N ALA A 186 -1.19 -0.84 -8.34
CA ALA A 186 -2.35 -0.03 -8.74
C ALA A 186 -2.72 -0.24 -10.21
N ALA A 187 -1.74 -0.49 -11.09
CA ALA A 187 -2.04 -0.85 -12.48
C ALA A 187 -2.87 -2.13 -12.55
N ARG A 188 -2.47 -3.16 -11.83
CA ARG A 188 -3.18 -4.45 -11.81
C ARG A 188 -4.54 -4.38 -11.13
N ALA A 189 -4.62 -3.64 -10.02
CA ALA A 189 -5.84 -3.51 -9.24
C ALA A 189 -6.91 -2.66 -9.96
N TYR A 190 -6.51 -1.62 -10.66
CA TYR A 190 -7.42 -0.59 -11.17
C TYR A 190 -7.32 -0.36 -12.67
N LEU A 191 -6.10 -0.14 -13.20
CA LEU A 191 -5.94 0.32 -14.58
C LEU A 191 -6.27 -0.77 -15.59
N HIS A 192 -5.66 -1.96 -15.46
CA HIS A 192 -5.92 -3.05 -16.41
C HIS A 192 -7.38 -3.49 -16.48
N PRO A 193 -8.14 -3.59 -15.36
CA PRO A 193 -9.58 -3.80 -15.42
C PRO A 193 -10.32 -2.66 -16.13
N ALA A 194 -9.95 -1.40 -15.88
CA ALA A 194 -10.59 -0.25 -16.50
C ALA A 194 -10.36 -0.16 -18.03
N MET A 195 -9.19 -0.55 -18.51
CA MET A 195 -8.87 -0.57 -19.95
C MET A 195 -9.69 -1.60 -20.76
N ARG A 196 -10.48 -2.44 -20.11
CA ARG A 196 -11.34 -3.44 -20.75
C ARG A 196 -12.80 -3.00 -20.87
N ARG A 197 -13.11 -1.81 -20.40
CA ARG A 197 -14.44 -1.19 -20.49
C ARG A 197 -14.65 -0.53 -21.82
#